data_d47a760e95ec1f11c0a3ba9d36114ecd
#
_entry.id   d47a760e95ec1f11c0a3ba9d36114ecd
#
_cell.length_a   1.000
_cell.length_b   1.000
_cell.length_c   1.000
_cell.angle_alpha   90.00
_cell.angle_beta   90.00
_cell.angle_gamma   90.00
#
_symmetry.space_group_name_H-M   'P 1'
#
loop_
_entity.id
_entity.type
_entity.pdbx_description
1 polymer ?
#
loop_
_entity_poly.entity_id
_entity_poly.type
_entity_poly.pdbx_seq_one_letter_code
_entity_poly.pdbx_strand_id
1 'polypeptide(L)'
;MTTEKSIQICGKTVLMRYCAATETGYEKISGKSSAIFVPEIEKDEEGNIKEVKRNATTEDFIILAVAAIIAAYQRNHETAPVTADDIIYEASPAEVTELLKTICELRNEWYNIPAVVNTDENMTDDEKESAEKEEKN
;
A
#
# COMPACT_ATOMS: atom_id res chain seq x y z
N MET A 1 -7.84 11.91 11.96
CA MET A 1 -6.55 12.03 11.29
C MET A 1 -6.69 11.78 9.80
N THR A 2 -6.11 12.65 8.97
CA THR A 2 -6.23 12.53 7.52
C THR A 2 -5.06 11.71 6.98
N THR A 3 -5.36 10.58 6.35
CA THR A 3 -4.36 9.73 5.72
C THR A 3 -4.36 10.02 4.22
N GLU A 4 -3.69 11.11 3.85
CA GLU A 4 -3.66 11.58 2.47
C GLU A 4 -2.25 12.00 2.09
N LYS A 5 -1.84 11.63 0.89
CA LYS A 5 -0.53 12.00 0.33
C LYS A 5 -0.67 12.25 -1.16
N SER A 6 0.25 13.02 -1.73
CA SER A 6 0.32 13.22 -3.17
C SER A 6 1.53 12.48 -3.73
N ILE A 7 1.41 12.00 -4.97
CA ILE A 7 2.49 11.32 -5.68
C ILE A 7 2.53 11.78 -7.13
N GLN A 8 3.64 11.48 -7.80
CA GLN A 8 3.77 11.66 -9.24
C GLN A 8 3.53 10.30 -9.89
N ILE A 9 2.56 10.22 -10.79
CA ILE A 9 2.24 8.99 -11.52
C ILE A 9 1.77 9.32 -12.92
N CYS A 10 2.28 8.63 -13.93
CA CYS A 10 1.97 8.89 -15.34
C CYS A 10 2.17 10.36 -15.73
N GLY A 11 3.21 11.00 -15.16
CA GLY A 11 3.51 12.40 -15.44
C GLY A 11 2.58 13.41 -14.77
N LYS A 12 1.74 12.97 -13.86
CA LYS A 12 0.76 13.83 -13.18
C LYS A 12 0.97 13.79 -11.66
N THR A 13 0.63 14.87 -11.00
CA THR A 13 0.57 14.88 -9.53
C THR A 13 -0.85 14.48 -9.13
N VAL A 14 -0.99 13.40 -8.37
CA VAL A 14 -2.30 12.91 -7.95
C VAL A 14 -2.36 12.75 -6.44
N LEU A 15 -3.55 12.89 -5.89
CA LEU A 15 -3.81 12.69 -4.47
C LEU A 15 -4.25 11.25 -4.20
N MET A 16 -3.83 10.72 -3.06
CA MET A 16 -4.27 9.42 -2.58
C MET A 16 -4.78 9.59 -1.15
N ARG A 17 -5.93 9.03 -0.86
CA ARG A 17 -6.51 9.08 0.48
C ARG A 17 -6.91 7.68 0.93
N TYR A 18 -6.48 7.29 2.11
CA TYR A 18 -6.90 6.02 2.69
C TYR A 18 -8.04 6.23 3.68
N CYS A 19 -9.15 5.57 3.43
CA CYS A 19 -10.33 5.62 4.27
C CYS A 19 -11.18 4.36 3.97
N ALA A 20 -12.34 4.24 4.58
CA ALA A 20 -13.22 3.10 4.32
C ALA A 20 -13.59 2.98 2.83
N ALA A 21 -13.76 4.12 2.14
CA ALA A 21 -14.06 4.12 0.71
C ALA A 21 -12.95 3.53 -0.14
N THR A 22 -11.71 3.59 0.34
CA THR A 22 -10.56 2.98 -0.35
C THR A 22 -10.70 1.46 -0.36
N GLU A 23 -11.02 0.88 0.78
CA GLU A 23 -11.16 -0.58 0.89
C GLU A 23 -12.41 -1.09 0.17
N THR A 24 -13.53 -0.41 0.33
CA THR A 24 -14.74 -0.80 -0.41
C THR A 24 -14.58 -0.61 -1.89
N GLY A 25 -13.85 0.43 -2.32
CA GLY A 25 -13.52 0.66 -3.72
C GLY A 25 -12.65 -0.44 -4.29
N TYR A 26 -11.64 -0.86 -3.55
CA TYR A 26 -10.82 -2.02 -3.95
C TYR A 26 -11.68 -3.25 -4.14
N GLU A 27 -12.57 -3.54 -3.21
CA GLU A 27 -13.43 -4.72 -3.29
C GLU A 27 -14.37 -4.67 -4.49
N LYS A 28 -14.88 -3.49 -4.82
CA LYS A 28 -15.73 -3.32 -6.00
C LYS A 28 -14.97 -3.51 -7.30
N ILE A 29 -13.77 -2.98 -7.38
CA ILE A 29 -12.95 -3.06 -8.61
C ILE A 29 -12.40 -4.46 -8.81
N SER A 30 -11.85 -5.07 -7.75
CA SER A 30 -11.17 -6.36 -7.84
C SER A 30 -12.09 -7.57 -7.71
N GLY A 31 -13.22 -7.40 -7.05
CA GLY A 31 -14.10 -8.53 -6.70
C GLY A 31 -13.54 -9.38 -5.57
N LYS A 32 -12.50 -8.92 -4.89
CA LYS A 32 -11.85 -9.64 -3.80
C LYS A 32 -12.05 -8.92 -2.48
N SER A 33 -11.91 -9.64 -1.36
CA SER A 33 -11.96 -9.05 -0.04
C SER A 33 -10.67 -8.27 0.27
N SER A 34 -10.80 -7.12 0.91
CA SER A 34 -9.64 -6.35 1.36
C SER A 34 -8.83 -7.06 2.45
N ALA A 35 -9.38 -8.13 3.03
CA ALA A 35 -8.65 -8.96 3.99
C ALA A 35 -7.39 -9.58 3.39
N ILE A 36 -7.29 -9.65 2.07
CA ILE A 36 -6.11 -10.17 1.38
C ILE A 36 -4.84 -9.39 1.72
N PHE A 37 -4.97 -8.14 2.15
CA PHE A 37 -3.82 -7.30 2.51
C PHE A 37 -3.30 -7.58 3.91
N VAL A 38 -4.01 -8.38 4.70
CA VAL A 38 -3.55 -8.78 6.02
C VAL A 38 -2.67 -10.01 5.88
N PRO A 39 -1.40 -9.95 6.30
CA PRO A 39 -0.51 -11.10 6.17
C PRO A 39 -0.91 -12.21 7.14
N GLU A 40 -0.74 -13.46 6.71
CA GLU A 40 -0.91 -14.62 7.57
C GLU A 40 0.41 -14.89 8.26
N ILE A 41 0.38 -14.99 9.59
CA ILE A 41 1.57 -15.22 10.39
C ILE A 41 1.51 -16.62 10.98
N GLU A 42 2.49 -17.46 10.63
CA GLU A 42 2.65 -18.78 11.24
C GLU A 42 3.68 -18.68 12.36
N LYS A 43 3.35 -19.28 13.49
CA LYS A 43 4.25 -19.35 14.62
C LYS A 43 4.66 -20.79 14.88
N ASP A 44 5.87 -20.99 15.40
CA ASP A 44 6.32 -22.30 15.81
C ASP A 44 5.74 -22.65 17.20
N GLU A 45 6.08 -23.84 17.71
CA GLU A 45 5.58 -24.32 19.00
C GLU A 45 5.99 -23.41 20.17
N GLU A 46 7.08 -22.67 19.99
CA GLU A 46 7.63 -21.78 21.03
C GLU A 46 7.04 -20.37 20.94
N GLY A 47 6.17 -20.11 19.98
CA GLY A 47 5.53 -18.82 19.79
C GLY A 47 6.33 -17.84 18.93
N ASN A 48 7.43 -18.28 18.35
CA ASN A 48 8.22 -17.44 17.46
C ASN A 48 7.64 -17.44 16.05
N ILE A 49 7.81 -16.33 15.33
CA ILE A 49 7.33 -16.22 13.97
C ILE A 49 8.15 -17.15 13.08
N LYS A 50 7.48 -18.14 12.48
CA LYS A 50 8.09 -19.10 11.58
C LYS A 50 8.01 -18.63 10.13
N GLU A 51 6.87 -18.09 9.74
CA GLU A 51 6.62 -17.65 8.39
C GLU A 51 5.59 -16.53 8.36
N VAL A 52 5.78 -15.59 7.44
CA VAL A 52 4.79 -14.53 7.15
C VAL A 52 4.39 -14.71 5.70
N LYS A 53 3.13 -15.07 5.48
CA LYS A 53 2.61 -15.31 4.14
C LYS A 53 1.78 -14.13 3.66
N ARG A 54 2.11 -13.62 2.49
CA ARG A 54 1.37 -12.54 1.86
C ARG A 54 0.51 -13.08 0.73
N ASN A 55 -0.75 -12.71 0.75
CA ASN A 55 -1.72 -13.18 -0.24
C ASN A 55 -1.99 -12.16 -1.34
N ALA A 56 -1.67 -10.90 -1.10
CA ALA A 56 -1.89 -9.84 -2.08
C ALA A 56 -0.78 -9.81 -3.13
N THR A 57 -1.15 -9.63 -4.39
CA THR A 57 -0.22 -9.51 -5.50
C THR A 57 0.12 -8.04 -5.75
N THR A 58 1.09 -7.79 -6.62
CA THR A 58 1.42 -6.43 -7.06
C THR A 58 0.19 -5.76 -7.67
N GLU A 59 -0.56 -6.49 -8.51
CA GLU A 59 -1.79 -5.95 -9.10
C GLU A 59 -2.81 -5.56 -8.03
N ASP A 60 -2.95 -6.38 -6.98
CA ASP A 60 -3.85 -6.06 -5.88
C ASP A 60 -3.47 -4.73 -5.21
N PHE A 61 -2.18 -4.49 -4.99
CA PHE A 61 -1.71 -3.25 -4.40
C PHE A 61 -1.92 -2.05 -5.34
N ILE A 62 -1.76 -2.26 -6.65
CA ILE A 62 -2.04 -1.21 -7.63
C ILE A 62 -3.52 -0.84 -7.61
N ILE A 63 -4.39 -1.84 -7.56
CA ILE A 63 -5.85 -1.59 -7.50
C ILE A 63 -6.22 -0.87 -6.20
N LEU A 64 -5.61 -1.27 -5.09
CA LEU A 64 -5.84 -0.58 -3.81
C LEU A 64 -5.39 0.88 -3.89
N ALA A 65 -4.25 1.14 -4.52
CA ALA A 65 -3.74 2.49 -4.72
C ALA A 65 -4.68 3.32 -5.61
N VAL A 66 -5.20 2.72 -6.67
CA VAL A 66 -6.19 3.38 -7.54
C VAL A 66 -7.47 3.70 -6.75
N ALA A 67 -7.91 2.77 -5.91
CA ALA A 67 -9.07 3.02 -5.05
C ALA A 67 -8.81 4.19 -4.09
N ALA A 68 -7.58 4.33 -3.61
CA ALA A 68 -7.19 5.46 -2.77
C ALA A 68 -7.20 6.78 -3.55
N ILE A 69 -6.79 6.76 -4.81
CA ILE A 69 -6.83 7.93 -5.69
C ILE A 69 -8.30 8.30 -5.94
N ILE A 70 -9.13 7.33 -6.29
CA ILE A 70 -10.56 7.56 -6.52
C ILE A 70 -11.19 8.16 -5.25
N ALA A 71 -10.89 7.63 -4.08
CA ALA A 71 -11.44 8.13 -2.83
C ALA A 71 -11.07 9.60 -2.58
N ALA A 72 -9.82 9.99 -2.92
CA ALA A 72 -9.36 11.35 -2.75
C ALA A 72 -10.14 12.34 -3.62
N TYR A 73 -10.45 11.95 -4.86
CA TYR A 73 -11.12 12.84 -5.80
C TYR A 73 -12.63 12.80 -5.70
N GLN A 74 -13.22 11.63 -5.47
CA GLN A 74 -14.69 11.53 -5.34
C GLN A 74 -15.25 12.30 -4.15
N ARG A 75 -14.46 12.44 -3.10
CA ARG A 75 -14.89 13.25 -1.96
C ARG A 75 -15.24 14.67 -2.38
N ASN A 76 -14.54 15.19 -3.39
CA ASN A 76 -14.78 16.54 -3.92
C ASN A 76 -15.62 16.51 -5.20
N HIS A 77 -16.27 15.38 -5.48
CA HIS A 77 -17.08 15.17 -6.69
C HIS A 77 -16.29 15.32 -7.99
N GLU A 78 -15.01 14.99 -7.93
CA GLU A 78 -14.11 15.03 -9.09
C GLU A 78 -13.80 13.63 -9.59
N THR A 79 -13.44 13.52 -10.86
CA THR A 79 -13.00 12.25 -11.46
C THR A 79 -11.53 12.06 -11.21
N ALA A 80 -11.13 10.82 -10.84
CA ALA A 80 -9.72 10.49 -10.68
C ALA A 80 -8.97 10.68 -12.01
N PRO A 81 -7.77 11.30 -11.97
CA PRO A 81 -7.03 11.62 -13.19
C PRO A 81 -6.31 10.44 -13.84
N VAL A 82 -6.23 9.29 -13.14
CA VAL A 82 -5.60 8.08 -13.67
C VAL A 82 -6.44 6.85 -13.34
N THR A 83 -6.32 5.82 -14.16
CA THR A 83 -6.99 4.53 -13.96
C THR A 83 -5.95 3.45 -13.66
N ALA A 84 -6.42 2.26 -13.27
CA ALA A 84 -5.54 1.11 -13.08
C ALA A 84 -4.79 0.77 -14.37
N ASP A 85 -5.48 0.82 -15.50
CA ASP A 85 -4.85 0.54 -16.79
C ASP A 85 -3.77 1.56 -17.14
N ASP A 86 -3.99 2.84 -16.86
CA ASP A 86 -2.97 3.87 -17.07
C ASP A 86 -1.68 3.51 -16.30
N ILE A 87 -1.83 3.09 -15.08
CA ILE A 87 -0.68 2.75 -14.24
C ILE A 87 0.02 1.48 -14.74
N ILE A 88 -0.76 0.45 -15.03
CA ILE A 88 -0.22 -0.84 -15.46
C ILE A 88 0.54 -0.72 -16.77
N TYR A 89 0.03 0.05 -17.72
CA TYR A 89 0.60 0.12 -19.05
C TYR A 89 1.52 1.32 -19.29
N GLU A 90 1.41 2.39 -18.53
CA GLU A 90 2.12 3.63 -18.82
C GLU A 90 3.06 4.13 -17.73
N ALA A 91 2.89 3.71 -16.48
CA ALA A 91 3.75 4.18 -15.40
C ALA A 91 5.15 3.59 -15.48
N SER A 92 6.15 4.40 -15.14
CA SER A 92 7.52 3.92 -15.09
C SER A 92 7.74 3.03 -13.85
N PRO A 93 8.81 2.20 -13.84
CA PRO A 93 9.13 1.40 -12.65
C PRO A 93 9.29 2.24 -11.39
N ALA A 94 9.91 3.41 -11.50
CA ALA A 94 10.09 4.29 -10.34
C ALA A 94 8.75 4.81 -9.83
N GLU A 95 7.83 5.15 -10.74
CA GLU A 95 6.49 5.60 -10.37
C GLU A 95 5.69 4.50 -9.69
N VAL A 96 5.77 3.26 -10.20
CA VAL A 96 5.09 2.12 -9.59
C VAL A 96 5.64 1.85 -8.20
N THR A 97 6.96 1.89 -8.04
CA THR A 97 7.59 1.69 -6.73
C THR A 97 7.10 2.73 -5.72
N GLU A 98 7.06 3.99 -6.12
CA GLU A 98 6.58 5.06 -5.25
C GLU A 98 5.10 4.90 -4.91
N LEU A 99 4.30 4.49 -5.88
CA LEU A 99 2.87 4.23 -5.68
C LEU A 99 2.66 3.13 -4.63
N LEU A 100 3.37 2.01 -4.77
CA LEU A 100 3.24 0.88 -3.85
C LEU A 100 3.72 1.24 -2.45
N LYS A 101 4.82 1.97 -2.36
CA LYS A 101 5.33 2.45 -1.09
C LYS A 101 4.31 3.36 -0.40
N THR A 102 3.74 4.30 -1.15
CA THR A 102 2.81 5.28 -0.61
C THR A 102 1.51 4.65 -0.13
N ILE A 103 0.95 3.69 -0.90
CA ILE A 103 -0.28 3.02 -0.48
C ILE A 103 -0.06 2.21 0.80
N CYS A 104 1.09 1.57 0.94
CA CYS A 104 1.42 0.85 2.16
C CYS A 104 1.56 1.79 3.35
N GLU A 105 2.22 2.94 3.17
CA GLU A 105 2.35 3.93 4.22
C GLU A 105 0.99 4.48 4.68
N LEU A 106 0.11 4.80 3.72
CA LEU A 106 -1.23 5.31 4.03
C LEU A 106 -2.06 4.27 4.78
N ARG A 107 -2.01 3.02 4.35
CA ARG A 107 -2.72 1.95 5.02
C ARG A 107 -2.23 1.78 6.45
N ASN A 108 -0.91 1.84 6.64
CA ASN A 108 -0.32 1.70 7.97
C ASN A 108 -0.73 2.85 8.88
N GLU A 109 -0.77 4.07 8.38
CA GLU A 109 -1.24 5.21 9.13
C GLU A 109 -2.71 5.07 9.52
N TRP A 110 -3.54 4.60 8.59
CA TRP A 110 -4.96 4.38 8.81
C TRP A 110 -5.21 3.38 9.94
N TYR A 111 -4.46 2.26 9.93
CA TYR A 111 -4.61 1.23 10.96
C TYR A 111 -3.72 1.45 12.18
N ASN A 112 -2.94 2.53 12.17
CA ASN A 112 -2.00 2.84 13.24
C ASN A 112 -1.01 1.69 13.49
N ILE A 113 -0.50 1.10 12.40
CA ILE A 113 0.48 0.03 12.44
C ILE A 113 1.88 0.62 12.53
N PRO A 114 2.73 0.16 13.47
CA PRO A 114 4.10 0.66 13.54
C PRO A 114 4.85 0.43 12.23
N ALA A 115 5.58 1.45 11.77
CA ALA A 115 6.31 1.41 10.51
C ALA A 115 7.32 0.25 10.45
N VAL A 116 7.93 -0.11 11.57
CA VAL A 116 8.92 -1.18 11.65
C VAL A 116 8.35 -2.53 11.22
N VAL A 117 7.07 -2.79 11.45
CA VAL A 117 6.42 -4.05 11.08
C VAL A 117 6.32 -4.20 9.58
N ASN A 118 6.23 -3.09 8.85
CA ASN A 118 6.03 -3.09 7.40
C ASN A 118 7.31 -2.95 6.62
N THR A 119 8.28 -2.24 7.14
CA THR A 119 9.52 -2.00 6.45
C THR A 119 10.36 -3.25 6.28
N ASP A 120 10.27 -4.20 7.20
CA ASP A 120 11.02 -5.45 7.13
C ASP A 120 10.75 -6.27 5.88
N GLU A 121 9.58 -6.11 5.27
CA GLU A 121 9.19 -6.92 4.13
C GLU A 121 9.38 -6.24 2.79
N ASN A 122 9.45 -4.92 2.77
CA ASN A 122 9.58 -4.13 1.55
C ASN A 122 10.94 -3.47 1.42
N MET A 123 11.80 -3.64 2.41
CA MET A 123 13.13 -3.07 2.41
C MET A 123 14.11 -3.89 1.61
N THR A 124 15.09 -3.22 1.03
CA THR A 124 16.28 -3.87 0.48
C THR A 124 17.10 -4.40 1.64
N ASP A 125 18.06 -5.30 1.35
CA ASP A 125 18.92 -5.84 2.39
C ASP A 125 19.68 -4.75 3.13
N ASP A 126 20.12 -3.71 2.44
CA ASP A 126 20.84 -2.59 3.04
C ASP A 126 19.94 -1.82 4.01
N GLU A 127 18.69 -1.62 3.66
CA GLU A 127 17.74 -0.94 4.51
C GLU A 127 17.43 -1.76 5.76
N LYS A 128 17.34 -3.07 5.61
CA LYS A 128 17.14 -3.98 6.76
C LYS A 128 18.29 -3.90 7.74
N GLU A 129 19.51 -3.89 7.22
CA GLU A 129 20.69 -3.77 8.08
C GLU A 129 20.68 -2.46 8.87
N SER A 130 20.32 -1.36 8.22
CA SER A 130 20.21 -0.07 8.88
C SER A 130 19.16 -0.08 9.98
N ALA A 131 18.00 -0.68 9.72
CA ALA A 131 16.93 -0.78 10.70
C ALA A 131 17.35 -1.65 11.89
N GLU A 132 18.03 -2.77 11.63
CA GLU A 132 18.52 -3.64 12.69
C GLU A 132 19.56 -2.95 13.57
N LYS A 133 20.45 -2.17 12.98
CA LYS A 133 21.45 -1.42 13.74
C LYS A 133 20.80 -0.38 14.63
N GLU A 134 19.78 0.30 14.16
CA GLU A 134 19.05 1.27 14.95
C GLU A 134 18.33 0.62 16.10
N GLU A 135 17.75 -0.56 15.90
CA GLU A 135 17.07 -1.30 16.95
C GLU A 135 18.02 -1.81 18.02
N LYS A 136 19.22 -2.19 17.63
CA LYS A 136 20.23 -2.71 18.55
C LYS A 136 20.89 -1.64 19.39
N ASN A 137 20.89 -0.44 18.92
CA ASN A 137 21.46 0.69 19.59
C ASN A 137 20.45 1.43 20.45
#